data_b25e70c5798339fc57d7e04a5af3d2d9
#
_entry.id   b25e70c5798339fc57d7e04a5af3d2d9
#
_cell.length_a   1.000
_cell.length_b   1.000
_cell.length_c   1.000
_cell.angle_alpha   90.00
_cell.angle_beta   90.00
_cell.angle_gamma   90.00
#
_symmetry.space_group_name_H-M   'P 1'
#
loop_
_entity.id
_entity.type
_entity.pdbx_description
1 polymer ?
#
loop_
_entity_poly.entity_id
_entity_poly.type
_entity_poly.pdbx_seq_one_letter_code
_entity_poly.pdbx_strand_id
1 'polypeptide(L)'
;TRAFDDCRKTGISSLIGQTEGTLFVEVGVFPKETNGRIFGISDGSTSKYIIIIKNSTNTDFAVYVTNNGGQVTYQGTGSLNDNSKIAVGYANNDYVIYVNGTQVHTDTSASVPTCSNIYVGQRENGSGTYVAGGSVKQALLFKTRLSNLDLAILTGATTYNTFAAMALALNYTVYE
;
A
#
# COMPACT_ATOMS: atom_id res chain seq x y z
N THR A 1 -20.92 -6.94 -19.59
CA THR A 1 -20.22 -6.81 -18.29
C THR A 1 -18.74 -6.93 -18.57
N ARG A 2 -17.96 -5.88 -18.28
CA ARG A 2 -16.52 -5.93 -18.39
C ARG A 2 -15.99 -6.87 -17.30
N ALA A 3 -15.08 -7.80 -17.65
CA ALA A 3 -14.37 -8.62 -16.68
C ALA A 3 -13.49 -7.74 -15.79
N PHE A 4 -13.24 -8.18 -14.58
CA PHE A 4 -12.29 -7.50 -13.69
C PHE A 4 -10.89 -7.51 -14.30
N ASP A 5 -10.19 -6.40 -14.21
CA ASP A 5 -8.77 -6.35 -14.56
C ASP A 5 -7.99 -7.16 -13.49
N ASP A 6 -7.33 -8.22 -13.90
CA ASP A 6 -6.50 -9.04 -13.01
C ASP A 6 -5.08 -8.44 -12.94
N CYS A 7 -4.90 -7.51 -11.99
CA CYS A 7 -3.62 -6.85 -11.76
C CYS A 7 -2.93 -7.45 -10.51
N ARG A 8 -2.35 -8.63 -10.68
CA ARG A 8 -1.61 -9.33 -9.64
C ARG A 8 -0.36 -10.00 -10.18
N LYS A 9 0.61 -10.23 -9.29
CA LYS A 9 1.75 -11.11 -9.53
C LYS A 9 1.93 -12.03 -8.34
N THR A 10 2.06 -13.31 -8.61
CA THR A 10 2.24 -14.36 -7.60
C THR A 10 3.66 -14.94 -7.65
N GLY A 11 4.10 -15.58 -6.57
CA GLY A 11 5.40 -16.25 -6.51
C GLY A 11 6.60 -15.31 -6.52
N ILE A 12 6.45 -14.07 -6.03
CA ILE A 12 7.48 -13.03 -6.03
C ILE A 12 8.07 -12.74 -4.65
N SER A 13 8.13 -13.73 -3.77
CA SER A 13 8.67 -13.56 -2.41
C SER A 13 10.07 -12.93 -2.37
N SER A 14 10.91 -13.19 -3.40
CA SER A 14 12.24 -12.61 -3.52
C SER A 14 12.24 -11.10 -3.81
N LEU A 15 11.12 -10.54 -4.30
CA LEU A 15 10.95 -9.11 -4.57
C LEU A 15 10.28 -8.39 -3.42
N ILE A 16 9.65 -9.11 -2.49
CA ILE A 16 8.99 -8.56 -1.30
C ILE A 16 9.95 -8.63 -0.12
N GLY A 17 10.10 -7.54 0.59
CA GLY A 17 10.85 -7.55 1.86
C GLY A 17 10.12 -8.40 2.89
N GLN A 18 10.75 -9.48 3.36
CA GLN A 18 10.14 -10.47 4.27
C GLN A 18 10.28 -10.10 5.74
N THR A 19 11.18 -9.18 6.07
CA THR A 19 11.45 -8.68 7.42
C THR A 19 11.19 -7.18 7.54
N GLU A 20 11.22 -6.48 6.43
CA GLU A 20 10.97 -5.05 6.30
C GLU A 20 10.57 -4.70 4.87
N GLY A 21 9.96 -3.55 4.68
CA GLY A 21 9.66 -3.04 3.34
C GLY A 21 8.80 -1.79 3.36
N THR A 22 8.43 -1.33 2.17
CA THR A 22 7.51 -0.19 2.02
C THR A 22 6.56 -0.44 0.86
N LEU A 23 5.27 -0.25 1.13
CA LEU A 23 4.23 -0.15 0.11
C LEU A 23 3.92 1.32 -0.13
N PHE A 24 3.84 1.73 -1.38
CA PHE A 24 3.39 3.06 -1.77
C PHE A 24 2.32 2.96 -2.84
N VAL A 25 1.29 3.79 -2.73
CA VAL A 25 0.27 3.94 -3.76
C VAL A 25 -0.12 5.41 -3.93
N GLU A 26 -0.21 5.86 -5.17
CA GLU A 26 -0.92 7.09 -5.54
C GLU A 26 -2.26 6.70 -6.15
N VAL A 27 -3.33 7.11 -5.49
CA VAL A 27 -4.69 6.85 -5.96
C VAL A 27 -5.10 7.89 -7.00
N GLY A 28 -5.93 7.46 -7.95
CA GLY A 28 -6.62 8.39 -8.85
C GLY A 28 -8.00 8.73 -8.33
N VAL A 29 -8.98 8.68 -9.19
CA VAL A 29 -10.39 8.91 -8.85
C VAL A 29 -11.00 7.63 -8.28
N PHE A 30 -11.62 7.71 -7.10
CA PHE A 30 -12.38 6.62 -6.51
C PHE A 30 -13.85 7.03 -6.32
N PRO A 31 -14.81 6.20 -6.73
CA PRO A 31 -16.22 6.40 -6.40
C PRO A 31 -16.39 6.43 -4.87
N LYS A 32 -17.16 7.40 -4.36
CA LYS A 32 -17.31 7.63 -2.91
C LYS A 32 -17.89 6.44 -2.14
N GLU A 33 -18.67 5.59 -2.80
CA GLU A 33 -19.46 4.54 -2.16
C GLU A 33 -18.90 3.11 -2.33
N THR A 34 -17.67 2.95 -2.82
CA THR A 34 -17.10 1.62 -3.04
C THR A 34 -16.16 1.22 -1.91
N ASN A 35 -16.44 0.08 -1.29
CA ASN A 35 -15.48 -0.61 -0.44
C ASN A 35 -14.58 -1.47 -1.34
N GLY A 36 -13.27 -1.28 -1.27
CA GLY A 36 -12.38 -2.03 -2.14
C GLY A 36 -10.92 -1.98 -1.75
N ARG A 37 -10.20 -3.02 -2.16
CA ARG A 37 -8.75 -3.09 -1.99
C ARG A 37 -8.09 -2.18 -3.03
N ILE A 38 -7.13 -1.39 -2.56
CA ILE A 38 -6.36 -0.50 -3.43
C ILE A 38 -5.06 -1.19 -3.84
N PHE A 39 -4.26 -1.58 -2.84
CA PHE A 39 -2.93 -2.13 -3.04
C PHE A 39 -2.54 -3.00 -1.85
N GLY A 40 -1.82 -4.10 -2.08
CA GLY A 40 -1.35 -4.92 -0.99
C GLY A 40 -0.47 -6.10 -1.41
N ILE A 41 0.11 -6.72 -0.40
CA ILE A 41 0.90 -7.95 -0.48
C ILE A 41 0.27 -9.01 0.42
N SER A 42 0.36 -10.27 0.03
CA SER A 42 -0.13 -11.40 0.83
C SER A 42 0.62 -12.70 0.53
N ASP A 43 0.31 -13.75 1.29
CA ASP A 43 0.72 -15.13 0.98
C ASP A 43 -0.25 -15.85 0.02
N GLY A 44 -1.29 -15.16 -0.44
CA GLY A 44 -2.37 -15.71 -1.26
C GLY A 44 -3.58 -16.17 -0.43
N SER A 45 -3.55 -15.97 0.87
CA SER A 45 -4.67 -16.25 1.79
C SER A 45 -5.21 -14.96 2.42
N THR A 46 -6.18 -15.10 3.28
CA THR A 46 -6.71 -14.03 4.12
C THR A 46 -6.09 -14.00 5.52
N SER A 47 -5.02 -14.76 5.75
CA SER A 47 -4.38 -14.91 7.06
C SER A 47 -3.08 -14.13 7.21
N LYS A 48 -2.42 -13.80 6.07
CA LYS A 48 -1.15 -13.07 6.06
C LYS A 48 -1.15 -12.04 4.94
N TYR A 49 -1.21 -10.77 5.31
CA TYR A 49 -1.20 -9.67 4.35
C TYR A 49 -0.85 -8.32 4.99
N ILE A 50 -0.44 -7.39 4.14
CA ILE A 50 -0.43 -5.95 4.37
C ILE A 50 -1.25 -5.34 3.25
N ILE A 51 -2.32 -4.61 3.57
CA ILE A 51 -3.25 -4.11 2.55
C ILE A 51 -3.75 -2.70 2.87
N ILE A 52 -3.84 -1.90 1.82
CA ILE A 52 -4.47 -0.57 1.81
C ILE A 52 -5.83 -0.72 1.16
N ILE A 53 -6.88 -0.32 1.85
CA ILE A 53 -8.26 -0.40 1.37
C ILE A 53 -8.95 0.95 1.40
N LYS A 54 -9.94 1.15 0.53
CA LYS A 54 -10.93 2.20 0.64
C LYS A 54 -12.14 1.66 1.38
N ASN A 55 -12.63 2.37 2.38
CA ASN A 55 -13.87 2.06 3.07
C ASN A 55 -15.10 2.54 2.27
N SER A 56 -16.25 1.92 2.50
CA SER A 56 -17.50 2.23 1.79
C SER A 56 -18.10 3.59 2.15
N THR A 57 -17.69 4.17 3.27
CA THR A 57 -18.20 5.45 3.75
C THR A 57 -17.21 6.57 3.41
N ASN A 58 -17.65 7.49 2.54
CA ASN A 58 -16.93 8.74 2.22
C ASN A 58 -15.50 8.57 1.66
N THR A 59 -14.59 9.39 2.15
CA THR A 59 -13.18 9.47 1.75
C THR A 59 -12.27 8.67 2.70
N ASP A 60 -12.81 7.69 3.39
CA ASP A 60 -12.06 6.94 4.38
C ASP A 60 -11.23 5.83 3.74
N PHE A 61 -10.07 5.60 4.31
CA PHE A 61 -9.25 4.45 3.95
C PHE A 61 -8.82 3.71 5.21
N ALA A 62 -8.37 2.48 5.04
CA ALA A 62 -7.79 1.72 6.13
C ALA A 62 -6.54 0.97 5.67
N VAL A 63 -5.66 0.71 6.63
CA VAL A 63 -4.53 -0.21 6.47
C VAL A 63 -4.73 -1.34 7.46
N TYR A 64 -4.68 -2.56 6.93
CA TYR A 64 -4.72 -3.77 7.76
C TYR A 64 -3.45 -4.58 7.57
N VAL A 65 -2.91 -5.03 8.68
CA VAL A 65 -1.84 -6.03 8.72
C VAL A 65 -2.34 -7.24 9.47
N THR A 66 -2.20 -8.41 8.87
CA THR A 66 -2.61 -9.68 9.48
C THR A 66 -1.46 -10.68 9.32
N ASN A 67 -1.10 -11.34 10.43
CA ASN A 67 -0.13 -12.43 10.47
C ASN A 67 -0.67 -13.54 11.38
N ASN A 68 -1.61 -14.36 10.83
CA ASN A 68 -2.43 -15.34 11.54
C ASN A 68 -3.26 -14.71 12.70
N GLY A 69 -3.63 -13.46 12.56
CA GLY A 69 -4.37 -12.63 13.50
C GLY A 69 -4.12 -11.16 13.22
N GLY A 70 -5.05 -10.29 13.56
CA GLY A 70 -4.89 -8.84 13.34
C GLY A 70 -3.70 -8.30 14.10
N GLN A 71 -2.83 -7.59 13.41
CA GLN A 71 -1.63 -6.96 13.96
C GLN A 71 -1.78 -5.43 13.99
N VAL A 72 -2.08 -4.83 12.83
CA VAL A 72 -2.31 -3.39 12.70
C VAL A 72 -3.70 -3.17 12.13
N THR A 73 -4.44 -2.25 12.73
CA THR A 73 -5.69 -1.75 12.18
C THR A 73 -5.68 -0.23 12.28
N TYR A 74 -5.47 0.43 11.14
CA TYR A 74 -5.60 1.88 11.04
C TYR A 74 -6.81 2.24 10.18
N GLN A 75 -7.62 3.15 10.67
CA GLN A 75 -8.76 3.72 9.94
C GLN A 75 -8.62 5.24 9.90
N GLY A 76 -8.35 5.77 8.73
CA GLY A 76 -8.30 7.21 8.49
C GLY A 76 -9.66 7.72 8.04
N THR A 77 -10.11 8.81 8.63
CA THR A 77 -11.37 9.47 8.29
C THR A 77 -11.11 10.69 7.41
N GLY A 78 -11.85 10.81 6.31
CA GLY A 78 -11.82 11.99 5.44
C GLY A 78 -10.50 12.26 4.71
N SER A 79 -9.59 11.28 4.68
CA SER A 79 -8.20 11.50 4.24
C SER A 79 -7.94 11.09 2.78
N LEU A 80 -8.85 10.35 2.15
CA LEU A 80 -8.67 9.86 0.79
C LEU A 80 -9.37 10.79 -0.19
N ASN A 81 -8.59 11.61 -0.84
CA ASN A 81 -9.02 12.45 -1.96
C ASN A 81 -8.41 11.91 -3.25
N ASP A 82 -8.92 12.38 -4.39
CA ASP A 82 -8.27 12.15 -5.67
C ASP A 82 -6.81 12.61 -5.60
N ASN A 83 -5.90 11.78 -6.09
CA ASN A 83 -4.45 11.96 -6.04
C ASN A 83 -3.79 11.81 -4.65
N SER A 84 -4.49 11.28 -3.67
CA SER A 84 -3.86 10.98 -2.37
C SER A 84 -2.73 9.96 -2.54
N LYS A 85 -1.64 10.21 -1.82
CA LYS A 85 -0.47 9.34 -1.76
C LYS A 85 -0.40 8.70 -0.38
N ILE A 86 -0.32 7.38 -0.35
CA ILE A 86 -0.28 6.60 0.88
C ILE A 86 0.98 5.73 0.86
N ALA A 87 1.74 5.74 1.93
CA ALA A 87 2.85 4.82 2.14
C ALA A 87 2.70 4.08 3.46
N VAL A 88 3.03 2.79 3.45
CA VAL A 88 3.11 1.92 4.63
C VAL A 88 4.53 1.41 4.72
N GLY A 89 5.32 1.97 5.62
CA GLY A 89 6.62 1.42 6.00
C GLY A 89 6.42 0.34 7.05
N TYR A 90 7.06 -0.82 6.88
CA TYR A 90 6.91 -1.95 7.78
C TYR A 90 8.24 -2.63 8.09
N ALA A 91 8.44 -2.91 9.36
CA ALA A 91 9.43 -3.84 9.92
C ALA A 91 8.85 -4.43 11.21
N ASN A 92 9.50 -5.45 11.78
CA ASN A 92 9.06 -5.99 13.07
C ASN A 92 9.07 -4.89 14.14
N ASN A 93 7.92 -4.69 14.79
CA ASN A 93 7.70 -3.67 15.81
C ASN A 93 7.95 -2.22 15.33
N ASP A 94 7.91 -1.98 14.01
CA ASP A 94 8.07 -0.65 13.42
C ASP A 94 7.19 -0.52 12.16
N TYR A 95 5.93 -0.19 12.37
CA TYR A 95 5.00 0.15 11.31
C TYR A 95 4.67 1.63 11.36
N VAL A 96 4.71 2.27 10.22
CA VAL A 96 4.29 3.67 10.06
C VAL A 96 3.44 3.84 8.82
N ILE A 97 2.49 4.76 8.89
CA ILE A 97 1.63 5.11 7.76
C ILE A 97 1.75 6.60 7.51
N TYR A 98 2.04 6.95 6.27
CA TYR A 98 2.10 8.33 5.77
C TYR A 98 1.01 8.58 4.74
N VAL A 99 0.38 9.74 4.82
CA VAL A 99 -0.60 10.21 3.83
C VAL A 99 -0.28 11.66 3.48
N ASN A 100 -0.09 11.93 2.20
CA ASN A 100 0.14 13.28 1.68
C ASN A 100 1.22 14.07 2.47
N GLY A 101 2.34 13.41 2.75
CA GLY A 101 3.49 13.98 3.48
C GLY A 101 3.39 13.94 5.01
N THR A 102 2.26 13.52 5.56
CA THR A 102 2.03 13.52 7.01
C THR A 102 2.00 12.10 7.57
N GLN A 103 2.72 11.85 8.66
CA GLN A 103 2.58 10.60 9.42
C GLN A 103 1.25 10.59 10.14
N VAL A 104 0.44 9.56 9.89
CA VAL A 104 -0.90 9.43 10.46
C VAL A 104 -1.03 8.28 11.45
N HIS A 105 -0.10 7.33 11.43
CA HIS A 105 -0.11 6.18 12.35
C HIS A 105 1.28 5.63 12.58
N THR A 106 1.46 5.00 13.76
CA THR A 106 2.61 4.17 14.09
C THR A 106 2.16 2.99 14.95
N ASP A 107 2.80 1.83 14.78
CA ASP A 107 2.61 0.66 15.62
C ASP A 107 3.99 0.03 15.90
N THR A 108 4.26 -0.26 17.16
CA THR A 108 5.54 -0.77 17.64
C THR A 108 5.45 -2.20 18.20
N SER A 109 4.39 -2.92 17.86
CA SER A 109 4.11 -4.26 18.40
C SER A 109 3.83 -5.33 17.34
N ALA A 110 3.67 -4.91 16.09
CA ALA A 110 3.27 -5.80 15.01
C ALA A 110 4.44 -6.57 14.40
N SER A 111 4.20 -7.82 14.01
CA SER A 111 5.15 -8.65 13.27
C SER A 111 4.91 -8.57 11.76
N VAL A 112 5.96 -8.79 10.97
CA VAL A 112 5.86 -8.79 9.51
C VAL A 112 5.33 -10.13 9.00
N PRO A 113 4.23 -10.13 8.20
CA PRO A 113 3.76 -11.35 7.55
C PRO A 113 4.67 -11.78 6.40
N THR A 114 4.87 -13.07 6.24
CA THR A 114 5.54 -13.61 5.04
C THR A 114 4.60 -13.53 3.84
N CYS A 115 5.00 -12.81 2.80
CA CYS A 115 4.19 -12.59 1.61
C CYS A 115 4.90 -13.08 0.34
N SER A 116 4.13 -13.53 -0.64
CA SER A 116 4.63 -14.01 -1.94
C SER A 116 3.90 -13.42 -3.14
N ASN A 117 2.88 -12.62 -2.90
CA ASN A 117 2.01 -12.08 -3.95
C ASN A 117 1.78 -10.60 -3.76
N ILE A 118 1.58 -9.89 -4.87
CA ILE A 118 1.19 -8.48 -4.93
C ILE A 118 -0.15 -8.36 -5.66
N TYR A 119 -0.99 -7.44 -5.21
CA TYR A 119 -2.31 -7.19 -5.76
C TYR A 119 -2.56 -5.68 -5.87
N VAL A 120 -3.10 -5.26 -7.00
CA VAL A 120 -3.57 -3.89 -7.23
C VAL A 120 -5.06 -3.95 -7.59
N GLY A 121 -5.91 -3.26 -6.84
CA GLY A 121 -7.36 -3.23 -7.08
C GLY A 121 -8.08 -4.55 -6.82
N GLN A 122 -7.45 -5.52 -6.17
CA GLN A 122 -8.01 -6.85 -5.92
C GLN A 122 -7.86 -7.28 -4.46
N ARG A 123 -8.64 -8.30 -4.10
CA ARG A 123 -8.56 -8.92 -2.79
C ARG A 123 -7.25 -9.70 -2.60
N GLU A 124 -6.79 -9.76 -1.35
CA GLU A 124 -5.54 -10.41 -0.90
C GLU A 124 -5.41 -11.90 -1.24
N ASN A 125 -6.52 -12.58 -1.53
CA ASN A 125 -6.55 -13.98 -2.00
C ASN A 125 -6.85 -14.10 -3.51
N GLY A 126 -6.88 -12.97 -4.24
CA GLY A 126 -7.16 -12.95 -5.68
C GLY A 126 -8.63 -13.19 -6.05
N SER A 127 -9.56 -13.26 -5.07
CA SER A 127 -10.99 -13.34 -5.41
C SER A 127 -11.46 -11.98 -5.95
N GLY A 128 -12.30 -12.00 -6.98
CA GLY A 128 -12.82 -10.79 -7.62
C GLY A 128 -13.82 -9.96 -6.80
N THR A 129 -14.06 -10.34 -5.53
CA THR A 129 -14.89 -9.58 -4.60
C THR A 129 -14.06 -8.46 -3.95
N TYR A 130 -14.69 -7.32 -3.68
CA TYR A 130 -14.04 -6.15 -3.08
C TYR A 130 -12.98 -5.47 -3.97
N VAL A 131 -13.23 -5.41 -5.26
CA VAL A 131 -12.42 -4.63 -6.20
C VAL A 131 -12.68 -3.15 -5.97
N ALA A 132 -11.63 -2.37 -5.81
CA ALA A 132 -11.77 -0.92 -5.76
C ALA A 132 -12.27 -0.43 -7.12
N GLY A 133 -13.43 0.21 -7.15
CA GLY A 133 -14.03 0.76 -8.38
C GLY A 133 -13.36 2.02 -8.91
N GLY A 134 -12.13 2.32 -8.46
CA GLY A 134 -11.38 3.51 -8.82
C GLY A 134 -10.14 3.22 -9.64
N SER A 135 -9.27 4.21 -9.75
CA SER A 135 -8.01 4.10 -10.46
C SER A 135 -6.81 4.22 -9.51
N VAL A 136 -5.76 3.47 -9.81
CA VAL A 136 -4.44 3.59 -9.19
C VAL A 136 -3.52 4.20 -10.24
N LYS A 137 -2.89 5.32 -9.91
CA LYS A 137 -1.93 6.00 -10.79
C LYS A 137 -0.56 5.36 -10.72
N GLN A 138 -0.15 5.03 -9.51
CA GLN A 138 1.15 4.44 -9.25
C GLN A 138 1.06 3.51 -8.05
N ALA A 139 1.72 2.35 -8.13
CA ALA A 139 1.91 1.42 -7.03
C ALA A 139 3.38 0.97 -7.02
N LEU A 140 4.06 1.11 -5.89
CA LEU A 140 5.47 0.78 -5.74
C LEU A 140 5.68 -0.12 -4.52
N LEU A 141 6.64 -1.02 -4.66
CA LEU A 141 7.08 -1.91 -3.60
C LEU A 141 8.59 -1.73 -3.42
N PHE A 142 9.02 -1.41 -2.20
CA PHE A 142 10.42 -1.34 -1.81
C PHE A 142 10.71 -2.49 -0.85
N LYS A 143 11.86 -3.14 -1.01
CA LYS A 143 12.30 -4.23 -0.13
C LYS A 143 12.78 -3.76 1.23
N THR A 144 13.03 -2.45 1.35
CA THR A 144 13.51 -1.80 2.57
C THR A 144 12.40 -0.94 3.18
N ARG A 145 12.38 -0.85 4.49
CA ARG A 145 11.59 0.11 5.22
C ARG A 145 12.23 1.49 5.03
N LEU A 146 11.65 2.33 4.18
CA LEU A 146 12.12 3.70 3.94
C LEU A 146 12.11 4.51 5.23
N SER A 147 13.05 5.43 5.37
CA SER A 147 13.08 6.33 6.54
C SER A 147 11.81 7.18 6.62
N ASN A 148 11.48 7.69 7.81
CA ASN A 148 10.32 8.56 7.97
C ASN A 148 10.40 9.82 7.11
N LEU A 149 11.61 10.34 6.88
CA LEU A 149 11.84 11.46 5.98
C LEU A 149 11.54 11.08 4.53
N ASP A 150 12.02 9.92 4.07
CA ASP A 150 11.76 9.43 2.71
C ASP A 150 10.27 9.15 2.49
N LEU A 151 9.58 8.60 3.50
CA LEU A 151 8.13 8.39 3.43
C LEU A 151 7.36 9.71 3.33
N ALA A 152 7.79 10.74 4.07
CA ALA A 152 7.20 12.08 3.98
C ALA A 152 7.45 12.69 2.59
N ILE A 153 8.67 12.55 2.03
CA ILE A 153 9.02 13.02 0.69
C ILE A 153 8.20 12.26 -0.37
N LEU A 154 8.17 10.94 -0.31
CA LEU A 154 7.48 10.08 -1.27
C LEU A 154 5.98 10.36 -1.34
N THR A 155 5.36 10.60 -0.18
CA THR A 155 3.94 10.91 -0.09
C THR A 155 3.62 12.41 -0.15
N GLY A 156 4.63 13.28 -0.16
CA GLY A 156 4.47 14.74 -0.17
C GLY A 156 3.83 15.28 -1.45
N ALA A 157 3.65 16.59 -1.49
CA ALA A 157 2.98 17.28 -2.59
C ALA A 157 3.79 17.23 -3.91
N THR A 158 5.10 16.95 -3.84
CA THR A 158 5.94 16.85 -5.04
C THR A 158 5.50 15.68 -5.90
N THR A 159 5.19 15.96 -7.16
CA THR A 159 4.89 14.94 -8.16
C THR A 159 6.15 14.66 -8.96
N TYR A 160 6.57 13.41 -8.99
CA TYR A 160 7.71 12.99 -9.80
C TYR A 160 7.21 12.48 -11.16
N ASN A 161 7.64 13.13 -12.23
CA ASN A 161 7.20 12.78 -13.58
C ASN A 161 7.90 11.51 -14.12
N THR A 162 8.98 11.07 -13.48
CA THR A 162 9.73 9.87 -13.86
C THR A 162 10.18 9.11 -12.62
N PHE A 163 10.36 7.79 -12.77
CA PHE A 163 10.95 6.96 -11.71
C PHE A 163 12.35 7.45 -11.33
N ALA A 164 13.17 7.86 -12.32
CA ALA A 164 14.50 8.38 -12.08
C ALA A 164 14.50 9.64 -11.21
N ALA A 165 13.57 10.58 -11.44
CA ALA A 165 13.43 11.78 -10.62
C ALA A 165 13.05 11.46 -9.18
N MET A 166 12.15 10.49 -8.99
CA MET A 166 11.77 10.01 -7.67
C MET A 166 12.93 9.31 -6.96
N ALA A 167 13.61 8.40 -7.65
CA ALA A 167 14.76 7.69 -7.10
C ALA A 167 15.87 8.65 -6.65
N LEU A 168 16.16 9.67 -7.47
CA LEU A 168 17.13 10.71 -7.13
C LEU A 168 16.71 11.48 -5.85
N ALA A 169 15.44 11.85 -5.73
CA ALA A 169 14.93 12.55 -4.56
C ALA A 169 15.00 11.71 -3.27
N LEU A 170 14.89 10.39 -3.40
CA LEU A 170 15.03 9.42 -2.32
C LEU A 170 16.47 8.92 -2.15
N ASN A 171 17.44 9.51 -2.88
CA ASN A 171 18.84 9.12 -2.86
C ASN A 171 19.11 7.65 -3.26
N TYR A 172 18.28 7.11 -4.17
CA TYR A 172 18.49 5.80 -4.77
C TYR A 172 19.23 5.90 -6.11
N THR A 173 20.13 4.95 -6.37
CA THR A 173 20.78 4.82 -7.68
C THR A 173 19.88 3.99 -8.61
N VAL A 174 19.56 4.52 -9.78
CA VAL A 174 18.88 3.80 -10.86
C VAL A 174 19.94 3.16 -11.74
N TYR A 175 19.91 1.85 -11.88
CA TYR A 175 20.73 1.12 -12.84
C TYR A 175 19.89 0.86 -14.10
N GLU A 176 20.37 1.27 -15.24
CA GLU A 176 19.80 1.01 -16.56
C GLU A 176 20.17 -0.38 -17.07
#